data_74233d4ccbb865b66ffbeb8aa5cfd466
#
_entry.id   74233d4ccbb865b66ffbeb8aa5cfd466
#
_cell.length_a   1.000
_cell.length_b   1.000
_cell.length_c   1.000
_cell.angle_alpha   90.00
_cell.angle_beta   90.00
_cell.angle_gamma   90.00
#
_symmetry.space_group_name_H-M   'P 1'
#
loop_
_entity.id
_entity.type
_entity.pdbx_description
1 polymer ?
#
loop_
_entity_poly.entity_id
_entity_poly.type
_entity_poly.pdbx_seq_one_letter_code
_entity_poly.pdbx_strand_id
1 'polypeptide(L)'
;MEKLKDIIVNFLAGKEGLCATLPEIYQAVAESGREVTCSTWQASARRTIYENTDTFKRVVRGVWMLTGEKAVSLLIDGSGRELKEIEDSSVDLIITDHPWDCAKSNKGGNRDFATYDTFKYELSDFEAKARVLKEGAYCVEFLPVESQNNWRYLADIKDFAERCGLQYYASCIWRSAPEGTKNTGRTCKGVQQIIIFSKGKPRKFSPDNVQGYQTHTILPYELDFPVASQAKYRNHPAEKPVELYEYLIKQFTEEQEVCLDQFAGSCNLLQAAVNTNRFGVAFEIAKEYVDKAVSRFGLINCYRAEDIEVTPIVNQPGIFTCGSNGQIAFNI
;
A
#
# COMPACT_ATOMS: atom_id res chain seq x y z
N MET A 1 38.39 5.36 6.90
CA MET A 1 37.37 5.99 6.03
C MET A 1 36.10 5.17 6.12
N GLU A 2 35.00 5.77 6.51
CA GLU A 2 33.69 5.10 6.66
C GLU A 2 33.22 4.54 5.30
N LYS A 3 32.62 3.35 5.31
CA LYS A 3 32.12 2.74 4.07
C LYS A 3 30.89 3.51 3.57
N LEU A 4 30.72 3.57 2.25
CA LEU A 4 29.58 4.28 1.64
C LEU A 4 28.22 3.74 2.11
N LYS A 5 28.12 2.42 2.32
CA LYS A 5 26.93 1.79 2.90
C LYS A 5 26.64 2.32 4.30
N ASP A 6 27.64 2.42 5.15
CA ASP A 6 27.47 2.84 6.54
C ASP A 6 27.02 4.31 6.63
N ILE A 7 27.57 5.19 5.76
CA ILE A 7 27.13 6.58 5.63
C ILE A 7 25.63 6.66 5.29
N ILE A 8 25.18 5.88 4.30
CA ILE A 8 23.78 5.87 3.87
C ILE A 8 22.88 5.29 4.97
N VAL A 9 23.30 4.21 5.62
CA VAL A 9 22.58 3.62 6.77
C VAL A 9 22.43 4.62 7.90
N ASN A 10 23.55 5.27 8.34
CA ASN A 10 23.54 6.26 9.41
C ASN A 10 22.66 7.46 9.07
N PHE A 11 22.68 7.93 7.83
CA PHE A 11 21.81 9.00 7.36
C PHE A 11 20.33 8.60 7.46
N LEU A 12 19.95 7.44 6.90
CA LEU A 12 18.57 6.96 6.95
C LEU A 12 18.11 6.67 8.37
N ALA A 13 18.96 6.05 9.21
CA ALA A 13 18.66 5.78 10.61
C ALA A 13 18.45 7.05 11.44
N GLY A 14 19.13 8.13 11.07
CA GLY A 14 18.96 9.45 11.70
C GLY A 14 17.72 10.22 11.24
N LYS A 15 17.08 9.80 10.13
CA LYS A 15 15.84 10.43 9.66
C LYS A 15 14.62 9.89 10.42
N GLU A 16 13.78 10.82 10.80
CA GLU A 16 12.47 10.51 11.35
C GLU A 16 11.62 9.79 10.28
N GLY A 17 11.48 8.57 10.22
CA GLY A 17 10.76 7.81 9.20
C GLY A 17 11.65 6.92 8.33
N LEU A 18 12.96 6.85 8.61
CA LEU A 18 13.89 5.88 8.05
C LEU A 18 13.88 5.80 6.51
N CYS A 19 13.48 6.87 5.81
CA CYS A 19 13.45 6.90 4.35
C CYS A 19 13.92 8.24 3.78
N ALA A 20 14.41 8.21 2.54
CA ALA A 20 14.85 9.38 1.80
C ALA A 20 14.80 9.16 0.28
N THR A 21 14.75 10.28 -0.43
CA THR A 21 14.95 10.30 -1.88
C THR A 21 16.42 10.15 -2.25
N LEU A 22 16.71 9.76 -3.49
CA LEU A 22 18.10 9.70 -3.98
C LEU A 22 18.83 11.03 -3.88
N PRO A 23 18.23 12.19 -4.24
CA PRO A 23 18.88 13.49 -4.02
C PRO A 23 19.29 13.75 -2.59
N GLU A 24 18.43 13.45 -1.61
CA GLU A 24 18.75 13.60 -0.18
C GLU A 24 19.90 12.67 0.26
N ILE A 25 19.92 11.43 -0.23
CA ILE A 25 21.01 10.49 0.03
C ILE A 25 22.32 11.01 -0.59
N TYR A 26 22.28 11.57 -1.80
CA TYR A 26 23.47 12.16 -2.42
C TYR A 26 23.98 13.34 -1.62
N GLN A 27 23.10 14.23 -1.18
CA GLN A 27 23.48 15.35 -0.33
C GLN A 27 24.15 14.86 0.95
N ALA A 28 23.57 13.90 1.65
CA ALA A 28 24.15 13.35 2.86
C ALA A 28 25.54 12.71 2.64
N VAL A 29 25.72 12.00 1.53
CA VAL A 29 27.04 11.45 1.16
C VAL A 29 28.04 12.56 0.87
N ALA A 30 27.66 13.62 0.19
CA ALA A 30 28.54 14.78 -0.09
C ALA A 30 28.95 15.52 1.19
N GLU A 31 28.02 15.65 2.15
CA GLU A 31 28.24 16.33 3.44
C GLU A 31 29.00 15.48 4.47
N SER A 32 29.14 14.18 4.25
CA SER A 32 29.78 13.25 5.18
C SER A 32 31.29 13.44 5.38
N GLY A 33 31.91 14.34 4.62
CA GLY A 33 33.38 14.53 4.62
C GLY A 33 34.15 13.42 3.88
N ARG A 34 33.45 12.50 3.23
CA ARG A 34 34.09 11.52 2.36
C ARG A 34 34.61 12.22 1.11
N GLU A 35 35.87 11.99 0.76
CA GLU A 35 36.42 12.49 -0.49
C GLU A 35 35.63 11.95 -1.68
N VAL A 36 34.89 12.82 -2.35
CA VAL A 36 34.09 12.53 -3.55
C VAL A 36 34.92 12.94 -4.76
N THR A 37 36.05 12.24 -4.97
CA THR A 37 37.05 12.58 -6.01
C THR A 37 36.68 12.10 -7.39
N CYS A 38 35.68 11.24 -7.52
CA CYS A 38 35.29 10.62 -8.79
C CYS A 38 33.99 11.22 -9.32
N SER A 39 33.93 11.60 -10.59
CA SER A 39 32.72 12.10 -11.27
C SER A 39 31.55 11.09 -11.26
N THR A 40 31.80 9.81 -10.90
CA THR A 40 30.82 8.72 -10.86
C THR A 40 30.40 8.32 -9.45
N TRP A 41 30.67 9.11 -8.41
CA TRP A 41 30.37 8.76 -7.03
C TRP A 41 28.87 8.54 -6.76
N GLN A 42 27.99 9.29 -7.44
CA GLN A 42 26.53 9.09 -7.36
C GLN A 42 26.13 7.72 -7.93
N ALA A 43 26.77 7.27 -8.99
CA ALA A 43 26.59 5.92 -9.52
C ALA A 43 27.04 4.87 -8.51
N SER A 44 28.13 5.11 -7.77
CA SER A 44 28.60 4.23 -6.70
C SER A 44 27.61 4.20 -5.53
N ALA A 45 27.02 5.35 -5.15
CA ALA A 45 25.99 5.40 -4.11
C ALA A 45 24.74 4.61 -4.54
N ARG A 46 24.24 4.83 -5.75
CA ARG A 46 23.15 4.03 -6.33
C ARG A 46 23.47 2.54 -6.31
N ARG A 47 24.62 2.14 -6.83
CA ARG A 47 25.05 0.75 -6.84
C ARG A 47 25.06 0.14 -5.45
N THR A 48 25.59 0.86 -4.45
CA THR A 48 25.58 0.42 -3.06
C THR A 48 24.19 0.12 -2.56
N ILE A 49 23.22 0.99 -2.85
CA ILE A 49 21.81 0.81 -2.44
C ILE A 49 21.20 -0.40 -3.16
N TYR A 50 21.36 -0.50 -4.48
CA TYR A 50 20.79 -1.59 -5.29
C TYR A 50 21.38 -2.97 -4.98
N GLU A 51 22.66 -3.05 -4.59
CA GLU A 51 23.32 -4.31 -4.25
C GLU A 51 23.03 -4.78 -2.81
N ASN A 52 22.47 -3.92 -1.94
CA ASN A 52 22.19 -4.25 -0.54
C ASN A 52 20.68 -4.27 -0.26
N THR A 53 19.94 -5.10 -0.97
CA THR A 53 18.48 -5.24 -0.87
C THR A 53 17.98 -5.71 0.50
N ASP A 54 18.84 -6.38 1.28
CA ASP A 54 18.55 -6.79 2.66
C ASP A 54 18.57 -5.59 3.63
N THR A 55 19.20 -4.48 3.23
CA THR A 55 19.37 -3.28 4.05
C THR A 55 18.48 -2.14 3.56
N PHE A 56 18.28 -2.04 2.25
CA PHE A 56 17.52 -0.97 1.61
C PHE A 56 16.38 -1.53 0.80
N LYS A 57 15.19 -1.01 1.01
CA LYS A 57 13.97 -1.37 0.28
C LYS A 57 13.46 -0.18 -0.52
N ARG A 58 12.97 -0.43 -1.71
CA ARG A 58 12.29 0.54 -2.53
C ARG A 58 10.90 0.02 -2.89
N VAL A 59 9.87 0.73 -2.46
CA VAL A 59 8.48 0.44 -2.80
C VAL A 59 7.92 1.58 -3.64
N VAL A 60 8.21 2.81 -3.21
CA VAL A 60 7.89 4.03 -3.94
C VAL A 60 9.10 4.40 -4.81
N ARG A 61 8.87 4.71 -6.06
CA ARG A 61 9.92 5.08 -7.02
C ARG A 61 10.72 6.27 -6.50
N GLY A 62 12.02 6.20 -6.60
CA GLY A 62 12.92 7.26 -6.11
C GLY A 62 13.04 7.40 -4.59
N VAL A 63 12.24 6.70 -3.78
CA VAL A 63 12.28 6.74 -2.31
C VAL A 63 12.82 5.41 -1.76
N TRP A 64 13.84 5.51 -0.92
CA TRP A 64 14.53 4.37 -0.32
C TRP A 64 14.29 4.33 1.17
N MET A 65 14.03 3.14 1.71
CA MET A 65 13.77 2.87 3.11
C MET A 65 14.83 1.96 3.70
N LEU A 66 15.16 2.18 4.97
CA LEU A 66 16.00 1.26 5.73
C LEU A 66 15.13 0.09 6.24
N THR A 67 15.63 -1.15 6.07
CA THR A 67 15.00 -2.37 6.55
C THR A 67 15.62 -2.84 7.87
N GLY A 68 14.93 -3.75 8.58
CA GLY A 68 15.47 -4.39 9.79
C GLY A 68 15.30 -3.59 11.09
N GLU A 69 14.81 -2.38 11.00
CA GLU A 69 14.43 -1.49 12.10
C GLU A 69 12.90 -1.46 12.26
N LYS A 70 12.36 -0.41 12.83
CA LYS A 70 10.90 -0.21 12.86
C LYS A 70 10.35 -0.04 11.46
N ALA A 71 9.24 -0.68 11.18
CA ALA A 71 8.49 -0.44 9.97
C ALA A 71 7.99 1.01 9.91
N VAL A 72 7.97 1.59 8.72
CA VAL A 72 7.60 2.98 8.49
C VAL A 72 6.40 3.09 7.57
N SER A 73 5.75 4.24 7.63
CA SER A 73 4.63 4.58 6.76
C SER A 73 4.95 5.75 5.87
N LEU A 74 4.49 5.67 4.62
CA LEU A 74 4.57 6.73 3.61
C LEU A 74 3.16 7.12 3.18
N LEU A 75 2.91 8.42 3.13
CA LEU A 75 1.71 8.98 2.55
C LEU A 75 2.07 9.69 1.24
N ILE A 76 1.32 9.43 0.18
CA ILE A 76 1.47 10.08 -1.10
C ILE A 76 0.26 10.99 -1.32
N ASP A 77 0.50 12.29 -1.37
CA ASP A 77 -0.49 13.31 -1.69
C ASP A 77 -0.75 13.27 -3.20
N GLY A 78 -1.79 12.57 -3.61
CA GLY A 78 -2.12 12.34 -5.01
C GLY A 78 -3.09 11.19 -5.26
N SER A 79 -3.35 10.92 -6.54
CA SER A 79 -4.27 9.87 -6.97
C SER A 79 -3.62 8.50 -6.92
N GLY A 80 -4.24 7.55 -6.20
CA GLY A 80 -3.81 6.16 -6.14
C GLY A 80 -4.34 5.25 -7.26
N ARG A 81 -5.05 5.76 -8.28
CA ARG A 81 -5.66 4.92 -9.32
C ARG A 81 -4.64 4.18 -10.18
N GLU A 82 -3.65 4.90 -10.69
CA GLU A 82 -2.67 4.36 -11.64
C GLU A 82 -1.48 3.69 -10.94
N LEU A 83 -1.23 4.02 -9.68
CA LEU A 83 -0.10 3.51 -8.89
C LEU A 83 1.27 3.68 -9.57
N LYS A 84 1.43 4.68 -10.45
CA LYS A 84 2.65 4.88 -11.24
C LYS A 84 3.90 5.16 -10.39
N GLU A 85 3.70 5.67 -9.18
CA GLU A 85 4.74 5.94 -8.19
C GLU A 85 5.23 4.66 -7.49
N ILE A 86 4.50 3.55 -7.62
CA ILE A 86 4.82 2.28 -6.95
C ILE A 86 5.60 1.38 -7.90
N GLU A 87 6.65 0.76 -7.37
CA GLU A 87 7.47 -0.22 -8.10
C GLU A 87 6.65 -1.46 -8.45
N ASP A 88 6.98 -2.06 -9.58
CA ASP A 88 6.38 -3.31 -10.01
C ASP A 88 6.74 -4.45 -9.04
N SER A 89 5.77 -5.30 -8.72
CA SER A 89 5.97 -6.47 -7.84
C SER A 89 6.64 -6.13 -6.50
N SER A 90 6.25 -5.01 -5.89
CA SER A 90 6.83 -4.52 -4.63
C SER A 90 5.88 -4.62 -3.43
N VAL A 91 4.58 -4.81 -3.68
CA VAL A 91 3.52 -4.80 -2.67
C VAL A 91 3.12 -6.22 -2.29
N ASP A 92 3.01 -6.47 -0.99
CA ASP A 92 2.65 -7.77 -0.42
C ASP A 92 1.15 -7.87 -0.12
N LEU A 93 0.49 -6.74 0.09
CA LEU A 93 -0.94 -6.66 0.37
C LEU A 93 -1.50 -5.32 -0.07
N ILE A 94 -2.58 -5.33 -0.84
CA ILE A 94 -3.44 -4.16 -1.04
C ILE A 94 -4.68 -4.34 -0.15
N ILE A 95 -5.02 -3.30 0.64
CA ILE A 95 -6.31 -3.19 1.34
C ILE A 95 -6.87 -1.84 1.00
N THR A 96 -8.01 -1.80 0.31
CA THR A 96 -8.52 -0.55 -0.22
C THR A 96 -10.04 -0.47 -0.26
N ASP A 97 -10.55 0.76 -0.22
CA ASP A 97 -11.98 1.11 -0.28
C ASP A 97 -12.16 2.30 -1.24
N HIS A 98 -12.38 2.03 -2.52
CA HIS A 98 -12.56 3.13 -3.46
C HIS A 98 -13.83 3.93 -3.18
N PRO A 99 -13.88 5.22 -3.52
CA PRO A 99 -15.06 6.06 -3.34
C PRO A 99 -16.18 5.63 -4.30
N TRP A 100 -17.10 4.79 -3.82
CA TRP A 100 -18.15 4.17 -4.65
C TRP A 100 -19.10 5.19 -5.26
N ASP A 101 -19.39 5.06 -6.56
CA ASP A 101 -20.51 5.74 -7.21
C ASP A 101 -21.84 5.06 -6.85
N CYS A 102 -22.23 5.14 -5.60
CA CYS A 102 -23.51 4.68 -5.08
C CYS A 102 -24.52 5.83 -5.03
N ALA A 103 -24.75 6.46 -6.15
CA ALA A 103 -25.50 7.73 -6.31
C ALA A 103 -26.87 7.83 -5.64
N LYS A 104 -27.37 6.81 -4.96
CA LYS A 104 -28.66 6.81 -4.27
C LYS A 104 -28.58 6.59 -2.76
N SER A 105 -27.46 6.25 -2.19
CA SER A 105 -27.32 6.14 -0.73
C SER A 105 -27.30 7.51 -0.04
N ASN A 106 -27.06 8.58 -0.78
CA ASN A 106 -26.99 9.96 -0.29
C ASN A 106 -28.33 10.69 -0.22
N LYS A 107 -29.41 10.09 -0.71
CA LYS A 107 -30.77 10.67 -0.61
C LYS A 107 -31.43 10.24 0.70
N GLY A 108 -31.13 10.92 1.78
CA GLY A 108 -31.81 10.69 3.06
C GLY A 108 -31.05 11.18 4.27
N GLY A 109 -30.97 12.50 4.43
CA GLY A 109 -30.47 13.18 5.62
C GLY A 109 -29.30 14.11 5.31
N ASN A 110 -29.19 15.21 6.07
CA ASN A 110 -28.09 16.18 6.04
C ASN A 110 -26.73 15.56 6.40
N ARG A 111 -26.22 14.65 5.59
CA ARG A 111 -24.85 14.15 5.72
C ARG A 111 -24.11 14.64 4.49
N ASP A 112 -23.35 15.71 4.67
CA ASP A 112 -22.26 16.04 3.77
C ASP A 112 -21.24 14.90 3.89
N PHE A 113 -21.38 13.89 3.03
CA PHE A 113 -20.27 13.01 2.76
C PHE A 113 -19.19 13.86 2.08
N ALA A 114 -17.94 13.56 2.43
CA ALA A 114 -16.79 14.30 1.94
C ALA A 114 -16.90 14.64 0.44
N THR A 115 -16.47 15.83 0.10
CA THR A 115 -16.45 16.38 -1.26
C THR A 115 -15.32 15.76 -2.07
N TYR A 116 -15.36 14.43 -2.30
CA TYR A 116 -14.47 13.77 -3.25
C TYR A 116 -15.28 13.15 -4.38
N ASP A 117 -14.68 13.08 -5.55
CA ASP A 117 -15.30 12.48 -6.73
C ASP A 117 -15.44 10.97 -6.55
N THR A 118 -16.65 10.47 -6.72
CA THR A 118 -16.91 9.03 -6.77
C THR A 118 -16.68 8.51 -8.19
N PHE A 119 -16.23 7.27 -8.32
CA PHE A 119 -16.03 6.63 -9.61
C PHE A 119 -16.36 5.14 -9.55
N LYS A 120 -16.46 4.54 -10.72
CA LYS A 120 -16.47 3.07 -10.88
C LYS A 120 -15.10 2.61 -11.32
N TYR A 121 -14.68 1.47 -10.82
CA TYR A 121 -13.49 0.81 -11.33
C TYR A 121 -13.61 0.48 -12.81
N GLU A 122 -12.49 0.58 -13.49
CA GLU A 122 -12.25 0.14 -14.86
C GLU A 122 -11.19 -0.97 -14.87
N LEU A 123 -10.99 -1.62 -16.00
CA LEU A 123 -9.98 -2.66 -16.14
C LEU A 123 -8.58 -2.15 -15.76
N SER A 124 -8.24 -0.91 -16.15
CA SER A 124 -6.95 -0.27 -15.87
C SER A 124 -6.64 -0.14 -14.37
N ASP A 125 -7.66 0.01 -13.52
CA ASP A 125 -7.47 0.05 -12.07
C ASP A 125 -6.95 -1.30 -11.55
N PHE A 126 -7.42 -2.41 -12.13
CA PHE A 126 -6.96 -3.76 -11.77
C PHE A 126 -5.63 -4.13 -12.44
N GLU A 127 -5.34 -3.63 -13.64
CA GLU A 127 -4.01 -3.73 -14.26
C GLU A 127 -2.95 -3.07 -13.37
N ALA A 128 -3.24 -1.88 -12.82
CA ALA A 128 -2.35 -1.19 -11.90
C ALA A 128 -2.11 -2.00 -10.61
N LYS A 129 -3.18 -2.54 -10.00
CA LYS A 129 -3.07 -3.40 -8.80
C LYS A 129 -2.26 -4.66 -9.08
N ALA A 130 -2.56 -5.36 -10.18
CA ALA A 130 -1.85 -6.57 -10.56
C ALA A 130 -0.36 -6.30 -10.83
N ARG A 131 -0.02 -5.16 -11.43
CA ARG A 131 1.38 -4.77 -11.70
C ARG A 131 2.19 -4.63 -10.41
N VAL A 132 1.65 -3.93 -9.41
CA VAL A 132 2.40 -3.64 -8.18
C VAL A 132 2.43 -4.79 -7.19
N LEU A 133 1.44 -5.69 -7.20
CA LEU A 133 1.41 -6.86 -6.34
C LEU A 133 2.51 -7.86 -6.70
N LYS A 134 3.11 -8.46 -5.69
CA LYS A 134 3.98 -9.63 -5.84
C LYS A 134 3.17 -10.88 -6.21
N GLU A 135 3.83 -11.87 -6.80
CA GLU A 135 3.21 -13.17 -7.03
C GLU A 135 2.81 -13.84 -5.72
N GLY A 136 1.59 -14.37 -5.66
CA GLY A 136 1.00 -14.94 -4.45
C GLY A 136 0.44 -13.94 -3.44
N ALA A 137 0.65 -12.65 -3.65
CA ALA A 137 0.14 -11.58 -2.79
C ALA A 137 -1.36 -11.36 -2.92
N TYR A 138 -1.95 -10.63 -1.98
CA TYR A 138 -3.39 -10.47 -1.88
C TYR A 138 -3.85 -9.03 -2.12
N CYS A 139 -5.07 -8.93 -2.68
CA CYS A 139 -5.81 -7.67 -2.81
C CYS A 139 -7.14 -7.81 -2.07
N VAL A 140 -7.36 -6.95 -1.09
CA VAL A 140 -8.56 -6.90 -0.24
C VAL A 140 -9.36 -5.66 -0.61
N GLU A 141 -10.56 -5.85 -1.13
CA GLU A 141 -11.48 -4.80 -1.55
C GLU A 141 -12.65 -4.70 -0.59
N PHE A 142 -12.87 -3.51 -0.01
CA PHE A 142 -14.11 -3.20 0.67
C PHE A 142 -15.16 -2.75 -0.34
N LEU A 143 -16.29 -3.42 -0.37
CA LEU A 143 -17.34 -3.21 -1.34
C LEU A 143 -18.70 -3.11 -0.66
N PRO A 144 -19.69 -2.47 -1.30
CA PRO A 144 -21.07 -2.51 -0.80
C PRO A 144 -21.58 -3.94 -0.87
N VAL A 145 -22.44 -4.30 0.10
CA VAL A 145 -23.15 -5.60 0.03
C VAL A 145 -23.96 -5.66 -1.26
N GLU A 146 -23.93 -6.82 -1.92
CA GLU A 146 -24.63 -7.04 -3.17
C GLU A 146 -26.13 -6.76 -3.05
N SER A 147 -26.66 -6.08 -4.04
CA SER A 147 -28.06 -5.68 -4.14
C SER A 147 -28.51 -5.60 -5.59
N GLN A 148 -29.81 -5.47 -5.83
CA GLN A 148 -30.38 -5.29 -7.16
C GLN A 148 -29.73 -4.12 -7.93
N ASN A 149 -29.21 -3.11 -7.27
CA ASN A 149 -28.69 -1.90 -7.89
C ASN A 149 -27.20 -1.97 -8.23
N ASN A 150 -26.44 -2.87 -7.62
CA ASN A 150 -24.98 -2.92 -7.75
C ASN A 150 -24.40 -4.28 -8.16
N TRP A 151 -25.21 -5.32 -8.27
CA TRP A 151 -24.72 -6.68 -8.54
C TRP A 151 -23.92 -6.79 -9.85
N ARG A 152 -24.33 -6.04 -10.88
CA ARG A 152 -23.59 -6.01 -12.17
C ARG A 152 -22.22 -5.40 -11.99
N TYR A 153 -22.15 -4.26 -11.29
CA TYR A 153 -20.87 -3.61 -11.00
C TYR A 153 -19.95 -4.50 -10.16
N LEU A 154 -20.49 -5.22 -9.18
CA LEU A 154 -19.71 -6.20 -8.41
C LEU A 154 -19.26 -7.40 -9.27
N ALA A 155 -20.04 -7.78 -10.28
CA ALA A 155 -19.63 -8.77 -11.26
C ALA A 155 -18.51 -8.24 -12.16
N ASP A 156 -18.62 -6.99 -12.63
CA ASP A 156 -17.55 -6.33 -13.42
C ASP A 156 -16.22 -6.27 -12.65
N ILE A 157 -16.25 -5.93 -11.36
CA ILE A 157 -15.06 -5.93 -10.49
C ILE A 157 -14.37 -7.30 -10.49
N LYS A 158 -15.14 -8.37 -10.34
CA LYS A 158 -14.62 -9.75 -10.34
C LYS A 158 -14.04 -10.14 -11.71
N ASP A 159 -14.71 -9.76 -12.80
CA ASP A 159 -14.22 -9.98 -14.16
C ASP A 159 -12.92 -9.21 -14.42
N PHE A 160 -12.84 -7.94 -14.04
CA PHE A 160 -11.63 -7.15 -14.20
C PHE A 160 -10.46 -7.75 -13.41
N ALA A 161 -10.71 -8.16 -12.17
CA ALA A 161 -9.69 -8.80 -11.34
C ALA A 161 -9.18 -10.09 -12.02
N GLU A 162 -10.06 -10.98 -12.45
CA GLU A 162 -9.70 -12.26 -13.09
C GLU A 162 -8.91 -12.04 -14.39
N ARG A 163 -9.34 -11.11 -15.24
CA ARG A 163 -8.64 -10.75 -16.48
C ARG A 163 -7.23 -10.19 -16.24
N CYS A 164 -6.98 -9.59 -15.09
CA CYS A 164 -5.66 -9.10 -14.67
C CYS A 164 -4.83 -10.15 -13.89
N GLY A 165 -5.31 -11.40 -13.79
CA GLY A 165 -4.61 -12.47 -13.06
C GLY A 165 -4.80 -12.41 -11.54
N LEU A 166 -5.75 -11.62 -11.05
CA LEU A 166 -6.16 -11.58 -9.66
C LEU A 166 -7.31 -12.57 -9.44
N GLN A 167 -6.97 -13.77 -8.98
CA GLN A 167 -7.94 -14.85 -8.79
C GLN A 167 -8.79 -14.61 -7.54
N TYR A 168 -10.09 -14.87 -7.63
CA TYR A 168 -10.95 -14.84 -6.45
C TYR A 168 -10.46 -15.85 -5.41
N TYR A 169 -10.19 -15.36 -4.20
CA TYR A 169 -9.71 -16.18 -3.10
C TYR A 169 -10.82 -16.47 -2.07
N ALA A 170 -11.43 -15.42 -1.53
CA ALA A 170 -12.46 -15.53 -0.49
C ALA A 170 -13.33 -14.26 -0.41
N SER A 171 -14.43 -14.35 0.31
CA SER A 171 -15.17 -13.19 0.77
C SER A 171 -15.66 -13.37 2.21
N CYS A 172 -15.77 -12.25 2.93
CA CYS A 172 -16.39 -12.19 4.24
C CYS A 172 -17.20 -10.90 4.38
N ILE A 173 -17.96 -10.79 5.45
CA ILE A 173 -18.75 -9.60 5.78
C ILE A 173 -18.07 -8.87 6.93
N TRP A 174 -17.88 -7.58 6.77
CA TRP A 174 -17.49 -6.71 7.88
C TRP A 174 -18.72 -6.01 8.46
N ARG A 175 -18.93 -6.20 9.75
CA ARG A 175 -19.95 -5.48 10.52
C ARG A 175 -19.35 -4.21 11.11
N SER A 176 -19.79 -3.07 10.60
CA SER A 176 -19.32 -1.74 11.03
C SER A 176 -20.21 -1.09 12.10
N ALA A 177 -21.41 -1.63 12.30
CA ALA A 177 -22.35 -1.14 13.31
C ALA A 177 -22.41 -2.09 14.52
N PRO A 178 -22.71 -1.58 15.73
CA PRO A 178 -22.89 -2.42 16.90
C PRO A 178 -23.93 -3.52 16.68
N GLU A 179 -23.75 -4.67 17.34
CA GLU A 179 -24.72 -5.75 17.34
C GLU A 179 -26.11 -5.26 17.72
N GLY A 180 -27.14 -5.78 17.07
CA GLY A 180 -28.52 -5.37 17.30
C GLY A 180 -28.96 -4.11 16.55
N THR A 181 -28.06 -3.45 15.81
CA THR A 181 -28.45 -2.32 14.94
C THR A 181 -29.38 -2.81 13.84
N LYS A 182 -30.59 -2.24 13.78
CA LYS A 182 -31.59 -2.62 12.79
C LYS A 182 -31.39 -1.82 11.49
N ASN A 183 -31.52 -2.50 10.37
CA ASN A 183 -31.60 -1.82 9.08
C ASN A 183 -32.94 -1.08 8.95
N THR A 184 -32.88 0.14 8.42
CA THR A 184 -34.08 0.91 8.07
C THR A 184 -34.30 0.86 6.57
N GLY A 185 -35.40 0.25 6.13
CA GLY A 185 -35.73 0.09 4.71
C GLY A 185 -35.00 -1.08 4.05
N ARG A 186 -34.78 -0.99 2.72
CA ARG A 186 -34.19 -2.06 1.90
C ARG A 186 -32.67 -2.02 1.83
N THR A 187 -32.02 -1.14 2.57
CA THR A 187 -30.57 -0.94 2.53
C THR A 187 -29.96 -1.49 3.79
N CYS A 188 -29.03 -2.42 3.66
CA CYS A 188 -28.24 -2.89 4.77
C CYS A 188 -27.26 -1.78 5.16
N LYS A 189 -27.46 -1.17 6.32
CA LYS A 189 -26.56 -0.16 6.89
C LYS A 189 -25.73 -0.82 7.97
N GLY A 190 -24.44 -0.57 7.98
CA GLY A 190 -23.54 -1.10 9.01
C GLY A 190 -22.90 -2.44 8.68
N VAL A 191 -23.02 -2.90 7.44
CA VAL A 191 -22.23 -4.02 6.93
C VAL A 191 -21.65 -3.67 5.56
N GLN A 192 -20.45 -4.18 5.30
CA GLN A 192 -19.79 -4.13 3.99
C GLN A 192 -19.32 -5.53 3.63
N GLN A 193 -19.25 -5.80 2.33
CA GLN A 193 -18.62 -7.00 1.81
C GLN A 193 -17.12 -6.75 1.67
N ILE A 194 -16.31 -7.72 2.05
CA ILE A 194 -14.89 -7.76 1.77
C ILE A 194 -14.68 -8.87 0.75
N ILE A 195 -14.08 -8.54 -0.39
CA ILE A 195 -13.68 -9.53 -1.39
C ILE A 195 -12.15 -9.58 -1.40
N ILE A 196 -11.61 -10.78 -1.39
CA ILE A 196 -10.19 -11.03 -1.40
C ILE A 196 -9.82 -11.72 -2.70
N PHE A 197 -8.83 -11.17 -3.39
CA PHE A 197 -8.19 -11.77 -4.55
C PHE A 197 -6.74 -12.12 -4.24
N SER A 198 -6.18 -13.09 -4.97
CA SER A 198 -4.74 -13.38 -4.95
C SER A 198 -4.15 -13.22 -6.33
N LYS A 199 -2.95 -12.64 -6.42
CA LYS A 199 -2.19 -12.64 -7.68
C LYS A 199 -1.61 -14.02 -7.92
N GLY A 200 -2.12 -14.72 -8.93
CA GLY A 200 -1.73 -16.09 -9.20
C GLY A 200 -2.01 -17.03 -8.03
N LYS A 201 -1.10 -18.00 -7.80
CA LYS A 201 -1.27 -18.98 -6.72
C LYS A 201 -1.07 -18.32 -5.36
N PRO A 202 -2.09 -18.34 -4.47
CA PRO A 202 -2.00 -17.70 -3.16
C PRO A 202 -0.87 -18.31 -2.32
N ARG A 203 -0.07 -17.45 -1.70
CA ARG A 203 0.98 -17.90 -0.77
C ARG A 203 0.37 -18.37 0.54
N LYS A 204 1.11 -19.21 1.25
CA LYS A 204 0.72 -19.75 2.55
C LYS A 204 1.53 -19.08 3.63
N PHE A 205 0.95 -18.95 4.80
CA PHE A 205 1.59 -18.39 5.99
C PHE A 205 1.74 -19.47 7.06
N SER A 206 2.76 -19.35 7.89
CA SER A 206 2.87 -20.13 9.12
C SER A 206 1.99 -19.47 10.17
N PRO A 207 0.98 -20.17 10.73
CA PRO A 207 0.23 -19.64 11.87
C PRO A 207 1.18 -19.40 13.06
N ASP A 208 1.02 -18.29 13.76
CA ASP A 208 1.86 -17.87 14.89
C ASP A 208 2.06 -18.96 15.98
N ASN A 209 1.21 -19.96 16.02
CA ASN A 209 1.19 -20.99 17.06
C ASN A 209 1.61 -22.40 16.60
N VAL A 210 1.98 -22.61 15.33
CA VAL A 210 2.28 -23.94 14.79
C VAL A 210 3.57 -23.92 13.99
N GLN A 211 4.66 -24.15 14.69
CA GLN A 211 6.00 -24.19 14.09
C GLN A 211 6.09 -25.22 12.95
N GLY A 212 6.45 -24.77 11.76
CA GLY A 212 6.62 -25.61 10.58
C GLY A 212 5.35 -25.92 9.77
N TYR A 213 4.20 -25.41 10.15
CA TYR A 213 2.96 -25.57 9.41
C TYR A 213 2.65 -24.33 8.58
N GLN A 214 2.60 -24.51 7.27
CA GLN A 214 2.14 -23.47 6.35
C GLN A 214 0.72 -23.77 5.90
N THR A 215 -0.21 -22.86 6.16
CA THR A 215 -1.61 -23.01 5.75
C THR A 215 -2.05 -21.80 4.90
N HIS A 216 -3.13 -22.01 4.16
CA HIS A 216 -3.86 -20.89 3.60
C HIS A 216 -4.55 -20.12 4.73
N THR A 217 -4.67 -18.81 4.56
CA THR A 217 -5.44 -17.97 5.48
C THR A 217 -6.88 -18.44 5.55
N ILE A 218 -7.39 -18.62 6.77
CA ILE A 218 -8.78 -18.95 7.06
C ILE A 218 -9.40 -17.72 7.71
N LEU A 219 -10.32 -17.07 7.00
CA LEU A 219 -11.08 -15.95 7.53
C LEU A 219 -12.42 -16.44 8.11
N PRO A 220 -12.90 -15.85 9.20
CA PRO A 220 -14.27 -16.07 9.64
C PRO A 220 -15.24 -15.48 8.60
N TYR A 221 -16.44 -16.01 8.56
CA TYR A 221 -17.48 -15.53 7.65
C TYR A 221 -17.85 -14.06 7.90
N GLU A 222 -17.75 -13.62 9.15
CA GLU A 222 -18.08 -12.27 9.59
C GLU A 222 -16.97 -11.70 10.49
N LEU A 223 -16.59 -10.45 10.23
CA LEU A 223 -15.65 -9.66 11.03
C LEU A 223 -16.45 -8.60 11.78
N ASP A 224 -16.38 -8.61 13.10
CA ASP A 224 -17.08 -7.66 13.97
C ASP A 224 -16.10 -6.63 14.54
N PHE A 225 -15.95 -5.51 13.82
CA PHE A 225 -15.12 -4.37 14.20
C PHE A 225 -15.98 -3.10 14.08
N PRO A 226 -16.74 -2.72 15.11
CA PRO A 226 -17.63 -1.57 15.05
C PRO A 226 -16.86 -0.26 14.98
N VAL A 227 -17.33 0.65 14.14
CA VAL A 227 -16.80 2.03 14.10
C VAL A 227 -17.41 2.88 15.20
N ALA A 228 -16.71 3.96 15.59
CA ALA A 228 -17.22 4.92 16.55
C ALA A 228 -18.61 5.43 16.14
N SER A 229 -19.59 5.36 17.05
CA SER A 229 -20.98 5.71 16.76
C SER A 229 -21.19 7.20 16.46
N GLN A 230 -20.35 8.09 17.01
CA GLN A 230 -20.46 9.52 16.84
C GLN A 230 -19.47 10.05 15.80
N ALA A 231 -19.99 10.71 14.76
CA ALA A 231 -19.20 11.25 13.66
C ALA A 231 -18.06 12.20 14.12
N LYS A 232 -18.25 12.91 15.25
CA LYS A 232 -17.23 13.82 15.80
C LYS A 232 -15.94 13.15 16.25
N TYR A 233 -15.95 11.82 16.43
CA TYR A 233 -14.79 11.05 16.80
C TYR A 233 -14.12 10.36 15.60
N ARG A 234 -14.60 10.63 14.39
CA ARG A 234 -14.07 10.08 13.15
C ARG A 234 -13.22 11.11 12.43
N ASN A 235 -12.09 10.68 11.91
CA ASN A 235 -11.23 11.52 11.08
C ASN A 235 -11.73 11.60 9.63
N HIS A 236 -12.51 10.61 9.21
CA HIS A 236 -13.09 10.51 7.88
C HIS A 236 -14.50 9.90 7.97
N PRO A 237 -15.48 10.34 7.15
CA PRO A 237 -16.86 9.81 7.19
C PRO A 237 -16.99 8.31 6.96
N ALA A 238 -16.12 7.75 6.11
CA ALA A 238 -16.04 6.32 5.77
C ALA A 238 -14.92 5.59 6.51
N GLU A 239 -14.45 6.13 7.63
CA GLU A 239 -13.34 5.58 8.41
C GLU A 239 -13.59 4.13 8.83
N LYS A 240 -12.56 3.30 8.64
CA LYS A 240 -12.49 1.93 9.16
C LYS A 240 -11.61 1.88 10.40
N PRO A 241 -11.94 1.02 11.39
CA PRO A 241 -11.13 0.89 12.61
C PRO A 241 -9.70 0.42 12.30
N VAL A 242 -8.74 0.90 13.05
CA VAL A 242 -7.34 0.44 12.96
C VAL A 242 -7.24 -1.06 13.21
N GLU A 243 -8.01 -1.56 14.17
CA GLU A 243 -8.04 -2.97 14.57
C GLU A 243 -8.49 -3.90 13.43
N LEU A 244 -9.39 -3.43 12.55
CA LEU A 244 -9.80 -4.18 11.36
C LEU A 244 -8.63 -4.31 10.37
N TYR A 245 -7.90 -3.21 10.14
CA TYR A 245 -6.71 -3.24 9.29
C TYR A 245 -5.62 -4.11 9.90
N GLU A 246 -5.34 -4.01 11.21
CA GLU A 246 -4.36 -4.86 11.90
C GLU A 246 -4.69 -6.34 11.77
N TYR A 247 -5.97 -6.68 11.91
CA TYR A 247 -6.44 -8.05 11.73
C TYR A 247 -6.14 -8.54 10.31
N LEU A 248 -6.59 -7.81 9.28
CA LEU A 248 -6.39 -8.18 7.88
C LEU A 248 -4.90 -8.24 7.50
N ILE A 249 -4.10 -7.27 7.95
CA ILE A 249 -2.66 -7.24 7.72
C ILE A 249 -2.00 -8.52 8.25
N LYS A 250 -2.29 -8.91 9.49
CA LYS A 250 -1.74 -10.12 10.11
C LYS A 250 -2.18 -11.42 9.42
N GLN A 251 -3.35 -11.42 8.77
CA GLN A 251 -3.84 -12.59 8.04
C GLN A 251 -3.13 -12.80 6.70
N PHE A 252 -2.65 -11.73 6.07
CA PHE A 252 -2.19 -11.75 4.68
C PHE A 252 -0.74 -11.34 4.49
N THR A 253 -0.02 -11.00 5.57
CA THR A 253 1.38 -10.57 5.50
C THR A 253 2.22 -11.10 6.66
N GLU A 254 3.52 -11.17 6.42
CA GLU A 254 4.57 -11.32 7.41
C GLU A 254 5.09 -9.94 7.87
N GLU A 255 5.86 -9.89 8.97
CA GLU A 255 6.53 -8.64 9.38
C GLU A 255 7.48 -8.12 8.29
N GLN A 256 7.67 -6.81 8.25
CA GLN A 256 8.51 -6.11 7.27
C GLN A 256 8.00 -6.23 5.81
N GLU A 257 6.80 -6.72 5.59
CA GLU A 257 6.14 -6.70 4.28
C GLU A 257 5.38 -5.39 4.05
N VAL A 258 4.98 -5.14 2.81
CA VAL A 258 4.41 -3.88 2.35
C VAL A 258 2.91 -3.97 2.19
N CYS A 259 2.20 -3.11 2.90
CA CYS A 259 0.75 -2.92 2.79
C CYS A 259 0.45 -1.59 2.08
N LEU A 260 -0.44 -1.62 1.10
CA LEU A 260 -0.83 -0.46 0.29
C LEU A 260 -2.32 -0.17 0.40
N ASP A 261 -2.66 1.12 0.58
CA ASP A 261 -4.03 1.64 0.40
C ASP A 261 -4.06 2.71 -0.68
N GLN A 262 -4.89 2.52 -1.71
CA GLN A 262 -5.01 3.45 -2.83
C GLN A 262 -5.86 4.68 -2.52
N PHE A 263 -6.76 4.59 -1.51
CA PHE A 263 -7.76 5.61 -1.18
C PHE A 263 -7.88 5.74 0.33
N ALA A 264 -6.83 6.26 0.95
CA ALA A 264 -6.56 6.11 2.37
C ALA A 264 -7.53 6.83 3.31
N GLY A 265 -8.18 7.92 2.89
CA GLY A 265 -9.12 8.69 3.70
C GLY A 265 -8.55 9.07 5.06
N SER A 266 -8.88 8.30 6.11
CA SER A 266 -8.34 8.51 7.45
C SER A 266 -6.90 8.06 7.65
N CYS A 267 -6.29 7.38 6.69
CA CYS A 267 -4.96 6.78 6.75
C CYS A 267 -4.78 5.75 7.88
N ASN A 268 -5.83 5.11 8.34
CA ASN A 268 -5.77 4.13 9.43
C ASN A 268 -4.97 2.87 9.07
N LEU A 269 -4.87 2.51 7.77
CA LEU A 269 -3.96 1.45 7.32
C LEU A 269 -2.51 1.76 7.71
N LEU A 270 -2.06 3.01 7.58
CA LEU A 270 -0.69 3.38 7.91
C LEU A 270 -0.38 3.14 9.39
N GLN A 271 -1.31 3.49 10.29
CA GLN A 271 -1.18 3.20 11.72
C GLN A 271 -1.15 1.69 11.99
N ALA A 272 -2.06 0.94 11.36
CA ALA A 272 -2.16 -0.51 11.53
C ALA A 272 -0.89 -1.23 11.03
N ALA A 273 -0.32 -0.76 9.91
CA ALA A 273 0.93 -1.28 9.39
C ALA A 273 2.08 -1.10 10.38
N VAL A 274 2.26 0.11 10.93
CA VAL A 274 3.29 0.38 11.96
C VAL A 274 3.05 -0.46 13.21
N ASN A 275 1.81 -0.52 13.72
CA ASN A 275 1.47 -1.30 14.92
C ASN A 275 1.79 -2.79 14.76
N THR A 276 1.76 -3.29 13.55
CA THR A 276 2.00 -4.71 13.21
C THR A 276 3.39 -4.97 12.63
N ASN A 277 4.30 -3.97 12.68
CA ASN A 277 5.65 -4.04 12.11
C ASN A 277 5.68 -4.34 10.60
N ARG A 278 4.74 -3.73 9.84
CA ARG A 278 4.68 -3.76 8.38
C ARG A 278 4.90 -2.36 7.81
N PHE A 279 5.45 -2.28 6.60
CA PHE A 279 5.55 -1.02 5.88
C PHE A 279 4.19 -0.62 5.33
N GLY A 280 3.74 0.60 5.63
CA GLY A 280 2.51 1.16 5.11
C GLY A 280 2.78 2.16 3.99
N VAL A 281 2.09 2.04 2.87
CA VAL A 281 2.05 3.05 1.80
C VAL A 281 0.61 3.39 1.52
N ALA A 282 0.29 4.68 1.40
CA ALA A 282 -1.07 5.10 1.16
C ALA A 282 -1.14 6.31 0.23
N PHE A 283 -2.21 6.40 -0.54
CA PHE A 283 -2.52 7.55 -1.38
C PHE A 283 -3.77 8.24 -0.86
N GLU A 284 -3.72 9.56 -0.81
CA GLU A 284 -4.89 10.40 -0.53
C GLU A 284 -4.83 11.65 -1.40
N ILE A 285 -5.93 11.91 -2.13
CA ILE A 285 -6.02 13.04 -3.05
C ILE A 285 -6.62 14.29 -2.37
N ALA A 286 -7.41 14.10 -1.32
CA ALA A 286 -8.06 15.20 -0.63
C ALA A 286 -7.10 15.84 0.39
N LYS A 287 -6.60 17.01 0.07
CA LYS A 287 -5.62 17.74 0.88
C LYS A 287 -6.01 17.86 2.36
N GLU A 288 -7.28 18.04 2.64
CA GLU A 288 -7.80 18.09 4.02
C GLU A 288 -7.47 16.82 4.82
N TYR A 289 -7.61 15.64 4.20
CA TYR A 289 -7.30 14.37 4.86
C TYR A 289 -5.81 14.09 4.93
N VAL A 290 -5.05 14.51 3.92
CA VAL A 290 -3.58 14.49 3.96
C VAL A 290 -3.08 15.30 5.15
N ASP A 291 -3.53 16.55 5.33
CA ASP A 291 -3.10 17.42 6.43
C ASP A 291 -3.50 16.87 7.81
N LYS A 292 -4.70 16.30 7.91
CA LYS A 292 -5.16 15.63 9.14
C LYS A 292 -4.29 14.41 9.47
N ALA A 293 -3.93 13.60 8.48
CA ALA A 293 -3.10 12.42 8.68
C ALA A 293 -1.67 12.81 9.10
N VAL A 294 -1.06 13.78 8.43
CA VAL A 294 0.27 14.30 8.79
C VAL A 294 0.28 14.83 10.23
N SER A 295 -0.73 15.63 10.60
CA SER A 295 -0.85 16.15 11.97
C SER A 295 -1.05 15.06 13.01
N ARG A 296 -1.84 14.01 12.68
CA ARG A 296 -2.21 12.94 13.62
C ARG A 296 -1.05 11.98 13.89
N PHE A 297 -0.32 11.59 12.86
CA PHE A 297 0.68 10.54 12.98
C PHE A 297 2.10 11.06 13.25
N GLY A 298 2.34 12.36 13.10
CA GLY A 298 3.60 13.05 13.47
C GLY A 298 4.88 12.56 12.78
N LEU A 299 4.89 11.32 12.32
CA LEU A 299 6.03 10.59 11.75
C LEU A 299 5.79 10.12 10.32
N ILE A 300 4.75 10.60 9.66
CA ILE A 300 4.45 10.18 8.29
C ILE A 300 5.37 10.94 7.33
N ASN A 301 6.13 10.17 6.56
CA ASN A 301 6.78 10.70 5.36
C ASN A 301 5.68 10.98 4.33
N CYS A 302 5.46 12.25 4.04
CA CYS A 302 4.48 12.69 3.08
C CYS A 302 5.19 13.24 1.85
N TYR A 303 4.92 12.67 0.68
CA TYR A 303 5.47 13.06 -0.61
C TYR A 303 4.33 13.46 -1.54
N ARG A 304 4.53 14.48 -2.38
CA ARG A 304 3.60 14.74 -3.47
C ARG A 304 3.85 13.76 -4.59
N ALA A 305 2.78 13.23 -5.18
CA ALA A 305 2.89 12.33 -6.33
C ALA A 305 3.68 12.95 -7.49
N GLU A 306 3.52 14.26 -7.73
CA GLU A 306 4.23 15.02 -8.77
C GLU A 306 5.74 15.16 -8.53
N ASP A 307 6.20 15.05 -7.28
CA ASP A 307 7.62 15.16 -6.91
C ASP A 307 8.33 13.80 -6.99
N ILE A 308 7.57 12.71 -7.16
CA ILE A 308 8.12 11.37 -7.29
C ILE A 308 8.56 11.13 -8.73
N GLU A 309 9.86 10.93 -8.94
CA GLU A 309 10.41 10.64 -10.27
C GLU A 309 9.89 9.30 -10.80
N VAL A 310 8.85 9.33 -11.61
CA VAL A 310 8.37 8.19 -12.40
C VAL A 310 9.20 8.09 -13.68
N THR A 311 10.48 7.82 -13.55
CA THR A 311 11.32 7.54 -14.71
C THR A 311 10.95 6.15 -15.23
N PRO A 312 10.50 5.99 -16.48
CA PRO A 312 10.37 4.66 -17.07
C PRO A 312 11.71 3.95 -16.92
N ILE A 313 11.72 2.66 -16.59
CA ILE A 313 12.93 1.84 -16.69
C ILE A 313 13.21 1.65 -18.19
N VAL A 314 13.61 2.71 -18.85
CA VAL A 314 14.21 2.62 -20.18
C VAL A 314 15.65 2.20 -19.94
N ASN A 315 15.90 0.90 -20.13
CA ASN A 315 17.20 0.27 -20.27
C ASN A 315 18.33 1.07 -19.61
N GLN A 316 18.60 0.80 -18.32
CA GLN A 316 19.79 1.33 -17.68
C GLN A 316 20.99 0.70 -18.43
N PRO A 317 21.82 1.48 -19.14
CA PRO A 317 23.02 0.94 -19.73
C PRO A 317 23.95 0.54 -18.59
N GLY A 318 24.17 -0.76 -18.38
CA GLY A 318 25.21 -1.23 -17.49
C GLY A 318 24.90 -2.37 -16.55
N ILE A 319 23.85 -3.16 -16.73
CA ILE A 319 23.81 -4.49 -16.12
C ILE A 319 24.49 -5.43 -17.09
N PHE A 320 25.76 -5.74 -16.82
CA PHE A 320 26.50 -6.77 -17.53
C PHE A 320 25.89 -8.13 -17.18
N THR A 321 25.16 -8.74 -18.10
CA THR A 321 24.88 -10.16 -18.03
C THR A 321 26.07 -10.89 -18.58
N CYS A 322 26.83 -11.54 -17.70
CA CYS A 322 27.87 -12.47 -18.11
C CYS A 322 27.18 -13.73 -18.64
N GLY A 323 27.12 -13.87 -19.96
CA GLY A 323 26.68 -15.10 -20.59
C GLY A 323 27.68 -16.22 -20.27
N SER A 324 27.20 -17.45 -20.20
CA SER A 324 27.96 -18.66 -19.87
C SER A 324 29.20 -18.91 -20.76
N ASN A 325 29.53 -18.06 -21.72
CA ASN A 325 30.62 -18.19 -22.66
C ASN A 325 31.61 -17.01 -22.65
N GLY A 326 31.62 -16.17 -21.65
CA GLY A 326 32.64 -15.13 -21.48
C GLY A 326 32.68 -14.01 -22.55
N GLN A 327 31.69 -13.88 -23.40
CA GLN A 327 31.59 -12.79 -24.37
C GLN A 327 30.73 -11.64 -23.84
N ILE A 328 31.30 -10.44 -23.86
CA ILE A 328 30.61 -9.19 -23.49
C ILE A 328 29.88 -8.68 -24.74
N ALA A 329 28.55 -8.67 -24.71
CA ALA A 329 27.73 -8.04 -25.75
C ALA A 329 27.34 -6.65 -25.31
N PHE A 330 27.68 -5.65 -26.12
CA PHE A 330 27.16 -4.28 -25.99
C PHE A 330 25.86 -4.19 -26.79
N ASN A 331 24.73 -3.99 -26.11
CA ASN A 331 23.53 -3.52 -26.81
C ASN A 331 23.53 -1.99 -26.79
N ILE A 332 23.64 -1.43 -28.00
CA ILE A 332 23.54 0.00 -28.31
C ILE A 332 22.07 0.41 -28.27
#